data_5ac72edcda034129fab85468c19ffeb8
#
_entry.id   5ac72edcda034129fab85468c19ffeb8
#
_cell.length_a   1.000
_cell.length_b   1.000
_cell.length_c   1.000
_cell.angle_alpha   90.00
_cell.angle_beta   90.00
_cell.angle_gamma   90.00
#
_symmetry.space_group_name_H-M   'P 1'
#
loop_
_entity.id
_entity.type
_entity.pdbx_description
1 polymer ?
#
loop_
_entity_poly.entity_id
_entity_poly.type
_entity_poly.pdbx_seq_one_letter_code
_entity_poly.pdbx_strand_id
1 'polypeptide(L)'
;MRYVTSTLAAMTLASAVGVLAQEQQAPAQPPAREQAAPKSTLTGCVVEAKTTDGGTVYVLSKAEGGKATMYVLAGPSESDFSTNVNKKVEVIGPVKEPPNADTDSAPNAKVVRPPAVFVESVKLVAESCA
;
A
#
# COMPACT_ATOMS: atom_id res chain seq x y z
N MET A 1 23.79 -50.96 50.87
CA MET A 1 22.57 -51.65 51.29
C MET A 1 21.40 -50.98 50.63
N ARG A 2 20.66 -51.78 50.00
CA ARG A 2 19.26 -51.81 49.52
C ARG A 2 19.07 -51.41 48.10
N TYR A 3 18.95 -52.43 47.38
CA TYR A 3 18.20 -52.89 46.27
C TYR A 3 16.76 -52.40 46.29
N VAL A 4 16.21 -52.08 45.20
CA VAL A 4 14.87 -52.41 44.75
C VAL A 4 14.87 -52.06 43.25
N THR A 5 15.08 -53.01 42.39
CA THR A 5 14.20 -53.91 41.68
C THR A 5 12.93 -53.28 41.10
N SER A 6 12.84 -53.56 39.82
CA SER A 6 11.63 -53.87 39.07
C SER A 6 10.75 -52.67 38.74
N THR A 7 10.40 -52.53 37.54
CA THR A 7 9.58 -53.43 36.73
C THR A 7 9.54 -52.96 35.27
N LEU A 8 9.71 -53.92 34.41
CA LEU A 8 9.26 -53.88 33.04
C LEU A 8 7.75 -53.61 33.05
N ALA A 9 7.34 -52.65 32.33
CA ALA A 9 6.00 -52.58 31.78
C ALA A 9 6.11 -52.36 30.30
N ALA A 10 6.11 -53.45 29.62
CA ALA A 10 5.79 -53.48 28.23
C ALA A 10 4.33 -53.09 28.10
N MET A 11 4.07 -51.98 27.51
CA MET A 11 2.72 -51.64 27.05
C MET A 11 2.75 -51.25 25.61
N THR A 12 2.41 -52.27 24.89
CA THR A 12 1.48 -52.29 23.76
C THR A 12 1.35 -51.03 22.94
N LEU A 13 1.84 -51.17 21.77
CA LEU A 13 1.46 -50.45 20.59
C LEU A 13 -0.07 -50.36 20.48
N ALA A 14 -0.58 -49.24 20.78
CA ALA A 14 -1.79 -48.78 20.14
C ALA A 14 -1.35 -47.93 18.97
N SER A 15 -1.29 -48.54 17.84
CA SER A 15 -1.25 -47.83 16.56
C SER A 15 -2.59 -47.16 16.38
N ALA A 16 -2.77 -46.09 17.07
CA ALA A 16 -3.70 -45.06 16.64
C ALA A 16 -3.11 -44.47 15.37
N VAL A 17 -3.50 -45.01 14.26
CA VAL A 17 -3.52 -44.29 13.00
C VAL A 17 -4.51 -43.16 13.23
N GLY A 18 -4.11 -42.18 14.00
CA GLY A 18 -4.66 -40.87 13.88
C GLY A 18 -4.37 -40.49 12.46
N VAL A 19 -5.36 -40.66 11.61
CA VAL A 19 -5.50 -39.81 10.47
C VAL A 19 -5.51 -38.42 11.08
N LEU A 20 -4.33 -37.86 11.23
CA LEU A 20 -4.18 -36.45 11.18
C LEU A 20 -4.84 -36.05 9.87
N ALA A 21 -6.14 -35.80 9.93
CA ALA A 21 -6.64 -34.73 9.15
C ALA A 21 -5.66 -33.59 9.49
N GLN A 22 -4.57 -33.53 8.79
CA GLN A 22 -4.01 -32.25 8.47
C GLN A 22 -5.20 -31.52 7.90
N GLU A 23 -5.88 -30.80 8.77
CA GLU A 23 -6.40 -29.57 8.32
C GLU A 23 -5.23 -28.98 7.55
N GLN A 24 -5.22 -29.27 6.29
CA GLN A 24 -4.65 -28.36 5.35
C GLN A 24 -5.35 -27.08 5.73
N GLN A 25 -4.77 -26.38 6.67
CA GLN A 25 -4.85 -24.95 6.65
C GLN A 25 -4.54 -24.63 5.21
N ALA A 26 -5.60 -24.49 4.46
CA ALA A 26 -5.55 -23.96 3.12
C ALA A 26 -4.58 -22.81 3.26
N PRO A 27 -3.42 -22.82 2.60
CA PRO A 27 -2.41 -21.83 2.84
C PRO A 27 -3.18 -20.56 2.81
N ALA A 28 -3.20 -19.84 3.95
CA ALA A 28 -4.02 -18.65 4.09
C ALA A 28 -3.76 -17.92 2.80
N GLN A 29 -4.75 -17.83 1.94
CA GLN A 29 -4.57 -17.19 0.64
C GLN A 29 -3.94 -15.88 1.02
N PRO A 30 -2.72 -15.61 0.60
CA PRO A 30 -2.08 -14.37 0.95
C PRO A 30 -3.12 -13.34 0.57
N PRO A 31 -3.56 -12.49 1.51
CA PRO A 31 -4.77 -11.69 1.37
C PRO A 31 -4.73 -11.14 -0.02
N ALA A 32 -5.73 -11.51 -0.79
CA ALA A 32 -5.75 -11.47 -2.25
C ALA A 32 -4.84 -10.34 -2.65
N ARG A 33 -3.69 -10.66 -3.19
CA ARG A 33 -2.71 -9.64 -3.50
C ARG A 33 -3.54 -8.61 -4.22
N GLU A 34 -3.90 -7.55 -3.51
CA GLU A 34 -4.35 -6.35 -4.19
C GLU A 34 -3.32 -6.25 -5.27
N GLN A 35 -3.74 -6.57 -6.47
CA GLN A 35 -2.83 -6.68 -7.61
C GLN A 35 -2.09 -5.38 -7.55
N ALA A 36 -0.85 -5.47 -7.08
CA ALA A 36 -0.09 -4.26 -6.76
C ALA A 36 -0.12 -3.47 -8.05
N ALA A 37 -0.89 -2.39 -8.04
CA ALA A 37 -1.09 -1.60 -9.23
C ALA A 37 0.31 -1.30 -9.77
N PRO A 38 0.55 -1.42 -11.06
CA PRO A 38 1.89 -1.31 -11.60
C PRO A 38 2.52 -0.02 -11.09
N LYS A 39 3.70 -0.12 -10.52
CA LYS A 39 4.42 1.04 -10.02
C LYS A 39 4.72 1.94 -11.18
N SER A 40 4.32 3.18 -11.04
CA SER A 40 4.58 4.22 -12.03
C SER A 40 5.67 5.16 -11.52
N THR A 41 6.50 5.61 -12.41
CA THR A 41 7.47 6.67 -12.13
C THR A 41 6.91 7.96 -12.71
N LEU A 42 6.66 8.92 -11.84
CA LEU A 42 6.09 10.21 -12.20
C LEU A 42 7.06 11.32 -11.81
N THR A 43 7.26 12.26 -12.69
CA THR A 43 8.08 13.45 -12.41
C THR A 43 7.21 14.70 -12.49
N GLY A 44 7.29 15.56 -11.50
CA GLY A 44 6.48 16.77 -11.47
C GLY A 44 6.83 17.68 -10.30
N CYS A 45 6.03 18.70 -10.12
CA CYS A 45 6.21 19.68 -9.05
C CYS A 45 5.29 19.39 -7.87
N VAL A 46 5.85 19.36 -6.67
CA VAL A 46 5.07 19.24 -5.45
C VAL A 46 4.43 20.59 -5.11
N VAL A 47 3.12 20.58 -4.97
CA VAL A 47 2.35 21.74 -4.55
C VAL A 47 1.53 21.36 -3.32
N GLU A 48 1.51 22.24 -2.34
CA GLU A 48 0.62 22.12 -1.19
C GLU A 48 -0.77 22.65 -1.56
N ALA A 49 -1.79 21.88 -1.26
CA ALA A 49 -3.18 22.28 -1.39
C ALA A 49 -3.93 22.06 -0.08
N LYS A 50 -4.93 22.89 0.18
CA LYS A 50 -5.80 22.74 1.34
C LYS A 50 -7.10 22.07 0.94
N THR A 51 -7.52 21.12 1.74
CA THR A 51 -8.84 20.50 1.61
C THR A 51 -9.92 21.38 2.22
N THR A 52 -11.15 21.15 1.83
CA THR A 52 -12.33 21.86 2.38
C THR A 52 -12.48 21.64 3.89
N ASP A 53 -11.96 20.54 4.41
CA ASP A 53 -11.98 20.18 5.83
C ASP A 53 -10.84 20.84 6.63
N GLY A 54 -10.03 21.68 5.97
CA GLY A 54 -8.89 22.36 6.59
C GLY A 54 -7.60 21.51 6.65
N GLY A 55 -7.63 20.30 6.11
CA GLY A 55 -6.44 19.46 5.99
C GLY A 55 -5.48 19.96 4.90
N THR A 56 -4.27 19.46 4.96
CA THR A 56 -3.25 19.71 3.93
C THR A 56 -3.08 18.46 3.09
N VAL A 57 -3.05 18.63 1.78
CA VAL A 57 -2.71 17.57 0.83
C VAL A 57 -1.60 18.04 -0.09
N TYR A 58 -0.78 17.13 -0.52
CA TYR A 58 0.28 17.40 -1.48
C TYR A 58 -0.14 16.88 -2.84
N VAL A 59 0.12 17.66 -3.86
CA VAL A 59 -0.25 17.36 -5.24
C VAL A 59 0.98 17.46 -6.12
N LEU A 60 1.18 16.46 -6.95
CA LEU A 60 2.17 16.51 -8.02
C LEU A 60 1.53 17.17 -9.23
N SER A 61 1.95 18.39 -9.55
CA SER A 61 1.48 19.15 -10.69
C SER A 61 2.45 19.04 -11.87
N LYS A 62 1.97 19.28 -13.08
CA LYS A 62 2.76 19.13 -14.32
C LYS A 62 3.46 17.77 -14.39
N ALA A 63 2.73 16.72 -13.98
CA ALA A 63 3.28 15.38 -13.91
C ALA A 63 3.56 14.82 -15.30
N GLU A 64 4.74 14.28 -15.45
CA GLU A 64 5.21 13.56 -16.62
C GLU A 64 5.36 12.08 -16.30
N GLY A 65 5.19 11.21 -17.28
CA GLY A 65 5.31 9.75 -17.12
C GLY A 65 4.01 9.03 -16.79
N GLY A 66 2.90 9.74 -16.63
CA GLY A 66 1.58 9.19 -16.37
C GLY A 66 0.50 9.63 -17.36
N LYS A 67 -0.72 9.19 -17.12
CA LYS A 67 -1.89 9.53 -17.95
C LYS A 67 -2.50 10.90 -17.60
N ALA A 68 -2.28 11.36 -16.38
CA ALA A 68 -2.79 12.63 -15.89
C ALA A 68 -1.64 13.62 -15.68
N THR A 69 -1.96 14.90 -15.70
CA THR A 69 -1.01 15.98 -15.43
C THR A 69 -0.94 16.37 -13.97
N MET A 70 -1.83 15.82 -13.17
CA MET A 70 -1.94 16.10 -11.75
C MET A 70 -2.28 14.82 -10.99
N TYR A 71 -1.58 14.59 -9.88
CA TYR A 71 -1.80 13.44 -9.00
C TYR A 71 -1.81 13.91 -7.54
N VAL A 72 -2.69 13.33 -6.74
CA VAL A 72 -2.61 13.50 -5.28
C VAL A 72 -1.53 12.57 -4.76
N LEU A 73 -0.61 13.11 -3.96
CA LEU A 73 0.43 12.34 -3.30
C LEU A 73 -0.11 11.77 -1.99
N ALA A 74 -0.01 10.47 -1.83
CA ALA A 74 -0.43 9.76 -0.64
C ALA A 74 0.69 8.81 -0.19
N GLY A 75 0.70 8.43 1.06
CA GLY A 75 1.64 7.44 1.57
C GLY A 75 2.43 7.91 2.79
N PRO A 76 3.34 7.09 3.28
CA PRO A 76 4.07 7.37 4.52
C PRO A 76 5.10 8.49 4.43
N SER A 77 5.41 8.96 3.23
CA SER A 77 6.44 9.98 2.96
C SER A 77 5.92 11.43 3.03
N GLU A 78 4.89 11.69 3.83
CA GLU A 78 4.29 13.02 3.94
C GLU A 78 5.30 14.11 4.35
N SER A 79 6.25 13.77 5.21
CA SER A 79 7.34 14.67 5.60
C SER A 79 8.24 15.03 4.41
N ASP A 80 8.45 14.10 3.49
CA ASP A 80 9.25 14.34 2.30
C ASP A 80 8.53 15.26 1.33
N PHE A 81 7.20 15.18 1.26
CA PHE A 81 6.42 16.09 0.43
C PHE A 81 6.49 17.52 0.93
N SER A 82 6.35 17.73 2.24
CA SER A 82 6.42 19.06 2.84
C SER A 82 7.77 19.74 2.62
N THR A 83 8.85 18.96 2.69
CA THR A 83 10.22 19.44 2.46
C THR A 83 10.49 19.80 1.00
N ASN A 84 9.73 19.20 0.09
CA ASN A 84 9.91 19.36 -1.34
C ASN A 84 8.82 20.19 -2.04
N VAL A 85 8.05 20.94 -1.27
CA VAL A 85 7.07 21.91 -1.84
C VAL A 85 7.78 22.91 -2.76
N ASN A 86 7.20 23.18 -3.92
CA ASN A 86 7.74 24.01 -4.98
C ASN A 86 9.02 23.48 -5.65
N LYS A 87 9.35 22.21 -5.43
CA LYS A 87 10.48 21.54 -6.06
C LYS A 87 10.01 20.51 -7.07
N LYS A 88 10.84 20.24 -8.07
CA LYS A 88 10.61 19.17 -9.04
C LYS A 88 11.13 17.86 -8.44
N VAL A 89 10.27 16.86 -8.34
CA VAL A 89 10.60 15.55 -7.79
C VAL A 89 10.20 14.44 -8.75
N GLU A 90 10.87 13.32 -8.62
CA GLU A 90 10.47 12.05 -9.17
C GLU A 90 9.86 11.20 -8.05
N VAL A 91 8.66 10.70 -8.25
CA VAL A 91 7.97 9.83 -7.31
C VAL A 91 7.73 8.48 -7.94
N ILE A 92 7.89 7.44 -7.17
CA ILE A 92 7.67 6.06 -7.58
C ILE A 92 6.61 5.45 -6.67
N GLY A 93 5.61 4.87 -7.27
CA GLY A 93 4.56 4.18 -6.53
C GLY A 93 3.38 3.74 -7.40
N PRO A 94 2.50 2.94 -6.86
CA PRO A 94 1.27 2.55 -7.55
C PRO A 94 0.31 3.74 -7.66
N VAL A 95 -0.25 3.91 -8.84
CA VAL A 95 -1.30 4.90 -9.10
C VAL A 95 -2.64 4.25 -8.87
N LYS A 96 -3.46 4.86 -8.03
CA LYS A 96 -4.87 4.49 -7.85
C LYS A 96 -5.73 5.52 -8.58
N GLU A 97 -6.50 5.03 -9.52
CA GLU A 97 -7.55 5.85 -10.13
C GLU A 97 -8.64 6.09 -9.08
N PRO A 98 -9.22 7.30 -9.04
CA PRO A 98 -10.36 7.54 -8.17
C PRO A 98 -11.46 6.55 -8.52
N PRO A 99 -12.18 6.01 -7.54
CA PRO A 99 -13.36 5.21 -7.83
C PRO A 99 -14.25 6.07 -8.74
N ASN A 100 -14.60 5.49 -9.87
CA ASN A 100 -15.40 6.17 -10.89
C ASN A 100 -16.51 6.98 -10.23
N ALA A 101 -16.53 8.27 -10.53
CA ALA A 101 -17.49 9.21 -9.96
C ALA A 101 -18.95 8.92 -10.36
N ASP A 102 -19.20 7.76 -10.95
CA ASP A 102 -20.48 7.38 -11.52
C ASP A 102 -21.50 6.85 -10.51
N THR A 103 -21.12 6.66 -9.25
CA THR A 103 -22.01 6.00 -8.29
C THR A 103 -22.52 6.84 -7.12
N ASP A 104 -21.96 8.02 -6.88
CA ASP A 104 -22.46 8.87 -5.79
C ASP A 104 -22.60 10.34 -6.23
N SER A 105 -23.45 10.54 -7.14
CA SER A 105 -23.59 11.80 -7.83
C SER A 105 -24.74 12.61 -7.30
N ALA A 106 -24.42 13.63 -6.61
CA ALA A 106 -25.20 14.84 -6.76
C ALA A 106 -25.08 15.28 -8.23
N PRO A 107 -26.19 15.54 -8.93
CA PRO A 107 -26.22 15.68 -10.40
C PRO A 107 -25.50 16.90 -10.98
N ASN A 108 -24.74 17.64 -10.20
CA ASN A 108 -24.17 18.91 -10.59
C ASN A 108 -22.67 19.08 -10.36
N ALA A 109 -21.97 18.06 -9.93
CA ALA A 109 -20.53 18.21 -9.69
C ALA A 109 -19.74 17.18 -10.51
N LYS A 110 -19.36 17.53 -11.72
CA LYS A 110 -18.20 16.92 -12.38
C LYS A 110 -16.94 17.33 -11.62
N VAL A 111 -16.82 16.92 -10.38
CA VAL A 111 -15.57 17.03 -9.65
C VAL A 111 -14.68 15.92 -10.19
N VAL A 112 -13.91 16.23 -11.21
CA VAL A 112 -12.84 15.35 -11.68
C VAL A 112 -11.81 15.29 -10.55
N ARG A 113 -11.87 14.24 -9.75
CA ARG A 113 -10.87 13.99 -8.74
C ARG A 113 -9.60 13.51 -9.45
N PRO A 114 -8.46 14.13 -9.21
CA PRO A 114 -7.22 13.64 -9.79
C PRO A 114 -6.89 12.25 -9.21
N PRO A 115 -6.26 11.38 -10.00
CA PRO A 115 -5.78 10.10 -9.49
C PRO A 115 -4.78 10.31 -8.36
N ALA A 116 -4.71 9.37 -7.45
CA ALA A 116 -3.77 9.36 -6.35
C ALA A 116 -2.60 8.42 -6.65
N VAL A 117 -1.39 8.85 -6.35
CA VAL A 117 -0.22 7.99 -6.34
C VAL A 117 0.18 7.69 -4.90
N PHE A 118 0.30 6.42 -4.58
CA PHE A 118 0.78 5.97 -3.28
C PHE A 118 2.31 5.91 -3.32
N VAL A 119 2.94 6.95 -2.81
CA VAL A 119 4.38 7.16 -2.98
C VAL A 119 5.18 6.24 -2.08
N GLU A 120 6.04 5.44 -2.67
CA GLU A 120 7.01 4.59 -1.97
C GLU A 120 8.39 5.23 -1.91
N SER A 121 8.72 6.07 -2.90
CA SER A 121 10.02 6.74 -3.00
C SER A 121 9.88 8.11 -3.62
N VAL A 122 10.61 9.06 -3.07
CA VAL A 122 10.71 10.44 -3.57
C VAL A 122 12.17 10.76 -3.85
N LYS A 123 12.45 11.30 -5.00
CA LYS A 123 13.78 11.76 -5.39
C LYS A 123 13.70 13.19 -5.90
N LEU A 124 14.51 14.06 -5.35
CA LEU A 124 14.64 15.43 -5.82
C LEU A 124 15.30 15.45 -7.22
N VAL A 125 14.66 16.09 -8.17
CA VAL A 125 15.15 16.28 -9.54
C VAL A 125 15.69 17.69 -9.72
N ALA A 126 14.96 18.69 -9.23
CA ALA A 126 15.39 20.09 -9.25
C ALA A 126 14.81 20.85 -8.05
N GLU A 127 15.53 21.82 -7.56
CA GLU A 127 15.13 22.63 -6.40
C GLU A 127 14.05 23.67 -6.72
N SER A 128 13.67 23.81 -7.97
CA SER A 128 12.57 24.68 -8.37
C SER A 128 11.76 24.07 -9.50
N CYS A 129 10.52 24.50 -9.58
CA CYS A 129 9.55 24.10 -10.59
C CYS A 129 9.55 25.03 -11.83
N ALA A 130 10.50 25.89 -11.89
CA ALA A 130 10.61 26.79 -13.02
C ALA A 130 11.06 26.10 -14.30
#